data_9b8e6b84b2f448caed0ccbfbbca42d90
#
_entry.id   9b8e6b84b2f448caed0ccbfbbca42d90
#
_cell.length_a   1.000
_cell.length_b   1.000
_cell.length_c   1.000
_cell.angle_alpha   90.00
_cell.angle_beta   90.00
_cell.angle_gamma   90.00
#
_symmetry.space_group_name_H-M   'P 1'
#
loop_
_entity.id
_entity.type
_entity.pdbx_description
1 polymer ?
#
loop_
_entity_poly.entity_id
_entity_poly.type
_entity_poly.pdbx_seq_one_letter_code
_entity_poly.pdbx_strand_id
1 'polypeptide(L)'
;MRTSSRLTVALLTAACWTVTAHAQPDAASAAIPASAEAAVQASAPVPADLSPAQRKAADRKLKRRVSTALARTKNLNVTRILVRVRDGSVTLSGSVTDTNQVTLAAAVARRVDGVASVSNLLRIDGQQP
;
A
#
# COMPACT_ATOMS: atom_id res chain seq x y z
N MET A 1 33.11 29.14 5.25
CA MET A 1 34.09 28.07 5.39
C MET A 1 33.33 26.82 5.00
N ARG A 2 33.40 26.43 3.71
CA ARG A 2 34.30 25.42 3.14
C ARG A 2 34.16 24.10 3.93
N THR A 3 33.77 23.02 3.36
CA THR A 3 34.32 22.18 2.30
C THR A 3 33.27 21.13 1.90
N SER A 4 32.81 20.94 0.71
CA SER A 4 33.38 20.14 -0.40
C SER A 4 34.01 18.82 0.02
N SER A 5 33.36 17.69 -0.34
CA SER A 5 34.07 16.47 -0.71
C SER A 5 33.13 15.60 -1.58
N ARG A 6 33.33 15.60 -2.73
CA ARG A 6 33.62 14.77 -3.90
C ARG A 6 34.09 13.36 -3.53
N LEU A 7 33.62 12.43 -4.28
CA LEU A 7 34.33 11.36 -5.01
C LEU A 7 33.34 10.23 -5.25
N THR A 8 32.83 10.14 -6.49
CA THR A 8 33.35 9.29 -7.57
C THR A 8 33.76 7.90 -7.12
N VAL A 9 33.14 6.88 -7.65
CA VAL A 9 33.83 5.91 -8.50
C VAL A 9 32.78 5.03 -9.19
N ALA A 10 32.87 5.02 -10.50
CA ALA A 10 32.30 4.07 -11.42
C ALA A 10 32.97 2.70 -11.25
N LEU A 11 32.24 1.63 -11.44
CA LEU A 11 32.80 0.44 -12.04
C LEU A 11 31.72 -0.31 -12.82
N LEU A 12 31.93 -0.30 -14.13
CA LEU A 12 31.33 -1.22 -15.10
C LEU A 12 31.75 -2.65 -14.78
N THR A 13 30.80 -3.58 -14.80
CA THR A 13 31.11 -4.94 -15.20
C THR A 13 29.98 -5.46 -16.10
N ALA A 14 30.31 -5.54 -17.37
CA ALA A 14 29.61 -6.28 -18.38
C ALA A 14 29.74 -7.79 -18.07
N ALA A 15 28.61 -8.47 -17.98
CA ALA A 15 28.60 -9.93 -18.03
C ALA A 15 27.69 -10.35 -19.18
N CYS A 16 28.36 -10.84 -20.22
CA CYS A 16 27.85 -11.57 -21.34
C CYS A 16 27.01 -12.76 -20.89
N TRP A 17 25.76 -12.80 -21.29
CA TRP A 17 24.96 -14.01 -21.19
C TRP A 17 24.78 -14.57 -22.58
N THR A 18 25.46 -15.68 -22.82
CA THR A 18 25.37 -16.50 -24.00
C THR A 18 24.00 -17.17 -24.09
N VAL A 19 23.36 -16.91 -25.20
CA VAL A 19 22.15 -17.60 -25.66
C VAL A 19 22.52 -19.03 -26.00
N THR A 20 21.96 -19.99 -25.29
CA THR A 20 21.96 -21.38 -25.72
C THR A 20 20.55 -21.71 -26.19
N ALA A 21 20.43 -21.80 -27.49
CA ALA A 21 19.27 -22.34 -28.18
C ALA A 21 19.09 -23.81 -27.79
N HIS A 22 17.95 -24.17 -27.24
CA HIS A 22 17.51 -25.55 -27.20
C HIS A 22 16.19 -25.67 -27.95
N ALA A 23 16.28 -26.49 -28.96
CA ALA A 23 15.22 -26.88 -29.86
C ALA A 23 14.07 -27.59 -29.11
N GLN A 24 12.85 -27.24 -29.50
CA GLN A 24 11.64 -28.01 -29.19
C GLN A 24 11.67 -29.38 -29.88
N PRO A 25 10.92 -30.33 -29.29
CA PRO A 25 9.92 -30.98 -30.11
C PRO A 25 8.53 -30.97 -29.48
N ASP A 26 7.59 -30.90 -30.40
CA ASP A 26 6.15 -31.04 -30.23
C ASP A 26 5.72 -32.22 -29.35
N ALA A 27 4.71 -31.98 -28.57
CA ALA A 27 3.54 -32.83 -28.53
C ALA A 27 2.48 -32.25 -27.59
N ALA A 28 1.40 -31.82 -28.19
CA ALA A 28 0.02 -32.09 -27.86
C ALA A 28 -0.51 -31.99 -26.41
N SER A 29 -1.47 -31.12 -26.32
CA SER A 29 -2.77 -31.39 -25.71
C SER A 29 -2.95 -31.17 -24.21
N ALA A 30 -3.88 -30.32 -24.01
CA ALA A 30 -4.92 -30.35 -22.99
C ALA A 30 -4.69 -29.58 -21.68
N ALA A 31 -5.66 -28.74 -21.51
CA ALA A 31 -6.29 -28.32 -20.27
C ALA A 31 -5.58 -27.27 -19.42
N ILE A 32 -6.13 -26.13 -19.58
CA ILE A 32 -6.31 -25.07 -18.60
C ILE A 32 -6.63 -25.67 -17.20
N PRO A 33 -6.09 -25.07 -16.15
CA PRO A 33 -6.92 -24.11 -15.48
C PRO A 33 -6.19 -22.82 -15.19
N ALA A 34 -6.80 -21.76 -15.56
CA ALA A 34 -6.59 -20.47 -14.98
C ALA A 34 -6.91 -20.53 -13.49
N SER A 35 -5.90 -20.68 -12.67
CA SER A 35 -5.97 -20.26 -11.28
C SER A 35 -5.26 -18.94 -11.20
N ALA A 36 -6.04 -17.91 -11.28
CA ALA A 36 -5.64 -16.61 -10.75
C ALA A 36 -5.43 -16.81 -9.25
N GLU A 37 -4.25 -17.19 -8.85
CA GLU A 37 -3.82 -16.99 -7.48
C GLU A 37 -3.69 -15.49 -7.28
N ALA A 38 -4.76 -14.94 -6.76
CA ALA A 38 -4.70 -13.69 -6.05
C ALA A 38 -3.56 -13.82 -5.04
N ALA A 39 -2.48 -13.10 -5.28
CA ALA A 39 -1.44 -12.92 -4.30
C ALA A 39 -2.10 -12.34 -3.06
N VAL A 40 -2.41 -13.20 -2.12
CA VAL A 40 -2.76 -12.85 -0.77
C VAL A 40 -1.50 -12.22 -0.20
N GLN A 41 -1.42 -10.91 -0.27
CA GLN A 41 -0.40 -10.19 0.47
C GLN A 41 -0.58 -10.59 1.93
N ALA A 42 0.35 -11.37 2.41
CA ALA A 42 0.45 -11.74 3.80
C ALA A 42 0.52 -10.45 4.62
N SER A 43 -0.61 -10.07 5.18
CA SER A 43 -0.67 -9.09 6.25
C SER A 43 0.16 -9.66 7.38
N ALA A 44 1.25 -9.02 7.72
CA ALA A 44 2.06 -9.41 8.85
C ALA A 44 1.16 -9.51 10.09
N PRO A 45 1.10 -10.64 10.79
CA PRO A 45 0.24 -10.78 11.93
C PRO A 45 0.68 -9.79 13.00
N VAL A 46 -0.25 -8.98 13.44
CA VAL A 46 -0.07 -8.16 14.63
C VAL A 46 0.23 -9.11 15.77
N PRO A 47 1.33 -8.95 16.54
CA PRO A 47 1.62 -9.85 17.65
C PRO A 47 0.42 -9.95 18.58
N ALA A 48 -0.08 -11.17 18.78
CA ALA A 48 -1.29 -11.44 19.56
C ALA A 48 -1.13 -11.13 21.07
N ASP A 49 0.09 -10.85 21.53
CA ASP A 49 0.44 -10.69 22.95
C ASP A 49 0.41 -9.25 23.46
N LEU A 50 -0.11 -8.30 22.71
CA LEU A 50 -0.19 -6.93 23.20
C LEU A 50 -1.37 -6.76 24.17
N SER A 51 -1.11 -6.14 25.33
CA SER A 51 -2.17 -5.77 26.26
C SER A 51 -3.18 -4.80 25.58
N PRO A 52 -4.45 -4.76 26.05
CA PRO A 52 -5.45 -3.85 25.47
C PRO A 52 -5.01 -2.38 25.46
N ALA A 53 -4.26 -1.96 26.45
CA ALA A 53 -3.71 -0.60 26.51
C ALA A 53 -2.65 -0.35 25.42
N GLN A 54 -1.79 -1.33 25.18
CA GLN A 54 -0.76 -1.26 24.14
C GLN A 54 -1.38 -1.25 22.75
N ARG A 55 -2.44 -2.04 22.50
CA ARG A 55 -3.19 -2.01 21.23
C ARG A 55 -3.78 -0.64 20.98
N LYS A 56 -4.46 -0.05 21.97
CA LYS A 56 -4.99 1.31 21.85
C LYS A 56 -3.91 2.35 21.59
N ALA A 57 -2.74 2.23 22.18
CA ALA A 57 -1.62 3.13 21.95
C ALA A 57 -1.07 2.98 20.53
N ALA A 58 -0.93 1.76 20.05
CA ALA A 58 -0.52 1.45 18.68
C ALA A 58 -1.52 2.01 17.65
N ASP A 59 -2.81 1.80 17.88
CA ASP A 59 -3.88 2.31 17.01
C ASP A 59 -3.89 3.85 16.94
N ARG A 60 -3.67 4.53 18.08
CA ARG A 60 -3.54 6.00 18.11
C ARG A 60 -2.34 6.48 17.29
N LYS A 61 -1.21 5.79 17.42
CA LYS A 61 0.01 6.11 16.67
C LYS A 61 -0.21 5.88 15.18
N LEU A 62 -0.83 4.76 14.82
CA LEU A 62 -1.17 4.43 13.44
C LEU A 62 -2.17 5.43 12.85
N LYS A 63 -3.24 5.78 13.58
CA LYS A 63 -4.19 6.81 13.18
C LYS A 63 -3.51 8.12 12.81
N ARG A 64 -2.56 8.59 13.64
CA ARG A 64 -1.81 9.83 13.37
C ARG A 64 -0.98 9.71 12.09
N ARG A 65 -0.30 8.58 11.87
CA ARG A 65 0.47 8.33 10.65
C ARG A 65 -0.40 8.38 9.41
N VAL A 66 -1.52 7.66 9.42
CA VAL A 66 -2.48 7.65 8.31
C VAL A 66 -3.04 9.05 8.06
N SER A 67 -3.49 9.75 9.09
CA SER A 67 -4.00 11.12 8.94
C SER A 67 -2.96 12.07 8.38
N THR A 68 -1.70 11.97 8.81
CA THR A 68 -0.60 12.79 8.29
C THR A 68 -0.28 12.44 6.83
N ALA A 69 -0.29 11.16 6.47
CA ALA A 69 -0.07 10.72 5.10
C ALA A 69 -1.15 11.24 4.15
N LEU A 70 -2.42 11.14 4.56
CA LEU A 70 -3.55 11.69 3.81
C LEU A 70 -3.44 13.22 3.66
N ALA A 71 -3.11 13.93 4.76
CA ALA A 71 -2.99 15.40 4.74
C ALA A 71 -1.85 15.91 3.83
N ARG A 72 -0.79 15.11 3.65
CA ARG A 72 0.32 15.45 2.75
C ARG A 72 0.03 15.12 1.28
N THR A 73 -1.04 14.38 1.02
CA THR A 73 -1.40 13.97 -0.33
C THR A 73 -2.06 15.13 -1.08
N LYS A 74 -1.45 15.55 -2.17
CA LYS A 74 -2.02 16.55 -3.05
C LYS A 74 -3.34 16.05 -3.66
N ASN A 75 -4.25 16.94 -3.93
CA ASN A 75 -5.56 16.65 -4.53
C ASN A 75 -6.50 15.79 -3.67
N LEU A 76 -6.24 15.68 -2.36
CA LEU A 76 -7.11 15.00 -1.43
C LEU A 76 -7.68 15.99 -0.39
N ASN A 77 -8.99 16.14 -0.36
CA ASN A 77 -9.66 16.96 0.66
C ASN A 77 -9.90 16.12 1.92
N VAL A 78 -8.99 16.21 2.87
CA VAL A 78 -9.07 15.43 4.13
C VAL A 78 -10.02 16.00 5.17
N THR A 79 -10.55 17.21 4.96
CA THR A 79 -11.38 17.91 5.96
C THR A 79 -12.64 17.14 6.31
N ARG A 80 -13.19 16.39 5.36
CA ARG A 80 -14.41 15.58 5.53
C ARG A 80 -14.12 14.08 5.64
N ILE A 81 -12.86 13.69 5.76
CA ILE A 81 -12.46 12.28 5.90
C ILE A 81 -12.21 11.98 7.37
N LEU A 82 -12.96 11.03 7.89
CA LEU A 82 -12.76 10.49 9.22
C LEU A 82 -11.98 9.19 9.16
N VAL A 83 -10.84 9.14 9.86
CA VAL A 83 -9.98 7.95 9.97
C VAL A 83 -10.25 7.27 11.31
N ARG A 84 -10.64 6.01 11.26
CA ARG A 84 -10.72 5.13 12.42
C ARG A 84 -9.71 4.00 12.28
N VAL A 85 -9.08 3.64 13.38
CA VAL A 85 -8.13 2.52 13.42
C VAL A 85 -8.49 1.62 14.58
N ARG A 86 -8.50 0.33 14.32
CA ARG A 86 -8.72 -0.71 15.31
C ARG A 86 -7.89 -1.95 14.94
N ASP A 87 -7.04 -2.37 15.84
CA ASP A 87 -6.19 -3.56 15.67
C ASP A 87 -5.45 -3.60 14.31
N GLY A 88 -4.90 -2.45 13.87
CA GLY A 88 -4.25 -2.31 12.59
C GLY A 88 -5.17 -2.17 11.37
N SER A 89 -6.49 -2.32 11.54
CA SER A 89 -7.48 -2.10 10.50
C SER A 89 -7.85 -0.62 10.42
N VAL A 90 -7.71 -0.03 9.24
CA VAL A 90 -8.04 1.37 8.97
C VAL A 90 -9.36 1.47 8.26
N THR A 91 -10.30 2.22 8.84
CA THR A 91 -11.58 2.55 8.20
C THR A 91 -11.59 4.02 7.84
N LEU A 92 -11.74 4.30 6.56
CA LEU A 92 -11.93 5.65 6.02
C LEU A 92 -13.42 5.89 5.80
N SER A 93 -13.98 6.92 6.41
CA SER A 93 -15.39 7.28 6.25
C SER A 93 -15.52 8.79 6.06
N GLY A 94 -16.61 9.20 5.45
CA GLY A 94 -16.88 10.62 5.17
C GLY A 94 -17.29 10.85 3.72
N SER A 95 -17.13 12.08 3.25
CA SER A 95 -17.45 12.47 1.87
C SER A 95 -16.26 13.11 1.17
N VAL A 96 -16.15 12.82 -0.11
CA VAL A 96 -15.17 13.42 -1.03
C VAL A 96 -15.90 13.90 -2.29
N THR A 97 -15.31 14.82 -3.00
CA THR A 97 -15.93 15.43 -4.19
C THR A 97 -15.77 14.58 -5.46
N ASP A 98 -14.83 13.63 -5.47
CA ASP A 98 -14.46 12.90 -6.66
C ASP A 98 -14.09 11.43 -6.37
N THR A 99 -14.41 10.55 -7.30
CA THR A 99 -14.05 9.13 -7.27
C THR A 99 -12.53 8.91 -7.19
N ASN A 100 -11.76 9.77 -7.87
CA ASN A 100 -10.30 9.72 -7.80
C ASN A 100 -9.79 9.90 -6.37
N GLN A 101 -10.41 10.76 -5.59
CA GLN A 101 -10.06 10.97 -4.18
C GLN A 101 -10.36 9.74 -3.32
N VAL A 102 -11.44 9.01 -3.62
CA VAL A 102 -11.78 7.74 -2.95
C VAL A 102 -10.66 6.72 -3.14
N THR A 103 -10.25 6.54 -4.38
CA THR A 103 -9.18 5.59 -4.75
C THR A 103 -7.83 6.03 -4.17
N LEU A 104 -7.51 7.32 -4.29
CA LEU A 104 -6.26 7.90 -3.79
C LEU A 104 -6.14 7.75 -2.27
N ALA A 105 -7.21 8.05 -1.52
CA ALA A 105 -7.23 7.90 -0.07
C ALA A 105 -6.98 6.45 0.36
N ALA A 106 -7.62 5.49 -0.29
CA ALA A 106 -7.40 4.07 -0.01
C ALA A 106 -5.98 3.62 -0.35
N ALA A 107 -5.43 4.06 -1.49
CA ALA A 107 -4.07 3.73 -1.90
C ALA A 107 -3.02 4.30 -0.93
N VAL A 108 -3.19 5.54 -0.50
CA VAL A 108 -2.30 6.18 0.48
C VAL A 108 -2.37 5.48 1.83
N ALA A 109 -3.58 5.15 2.32
CA ALA A 109 -3.75 4.45 3.58
C ALA A 109 -3.06 3.07 3.59
N ARG A 110 -3.12 2.32 2.49
CA ARG A 110 -2.44 1.01 2.35
C ARG A 110 -0.92 1.08 2.37
N ARG A 111 -0.34 2.23 2.00
CA ARG A 111 1.12 2.43 1.99
C ARG A 111 1.69 2.81 3.36
N VAL A 112 0.85 3.04 4.35
CA VAL A 112 1.30 3.42 5.69
C VAL A 112 1.72 2.18 6.47
N ASP A 113 2.94 2.22 7.01
CA ASP A 113 3.47 1.13 7.82
C ASP A 113 2.61 0.86 9.05
N GLY A 114 2.27 -0.40 9.26
CA GLY A 114 1.46 -0.87 10.37
C GLY A 114 -0.04 -1.00 10.03
N VAL A 115 -0.43 -0.72 8.79
CA VAL A 115 -1.80 -0.98 8.30
C VAL A 115 -1.93 -2.43 7.88
N ALA A 116 -2.80 -3.18 8.54
CA ALA A 116 -3.11 -4.56 8.20
C ALA A 116 -4.21 -4.64 7.12
N SER A 117 -5.22 -3.80 7.22
CA SER A 117 -6.31 -3.73 6.25
C SER A 117 -6.88 -2.32 6.13
N VAL A 118 -7.48 -2.03 4.97
CA VAL A 118 -8.15 -0.75 4.71
C VAL A 118 -9.56 -0.99 4.24
N SER A 119 -10.52 -0.48 5.01
CA SER A 119 -11.94 -0.44 4.66
C SER A 119 -12.30 0.97 4.20
N ASN A 120 -12.79 1.08 2.97
CA ASN A 120 -13.13 2.37 2.38
C ASN A 120 -14.66 2.55 2.38
N LEU A 121 -15.15 3.47 3.20
CA LEU A 121 -16.55 3.85 3.33
C LEU A 121 -16.74 5.34 2.95
N LEU A 122 -15.91 5.85 2.06
CA LEU A 122 -16.04 7.21 1.55
C LEU A 122 -17.19 7.28 0.55
N ARG A 123 -17.97 8.34 0.64
CA ARG A 123 -19.07 8.65 -0.28
C ARG A 123 -18.68 9.83 -1.16
N ILE A 124 -19.19 9.88 -2.36
CA ILE A 124 -19.01 11.04 -3.25
C ILE A 124 -20.08 12.06 -2.90
N ASP A 125 -19.65 13.30 -2.64
CA ASP A 125 -20.56 14.41 -2.39
C ASP A 125 -21.39 14.67 -3.68
N GLY A 126 -22.73 14.60 -3.56
CA GLY A 126 -23.62 14.74 -4.70
C GLY A 126 -24.25 13.46 -5.24
N GLN A 127 -23.82 12.29 -4.82
CA GLN A 127 -24.58 11.04 -5.01
C GLN A 127 -25.48 10.79 -3.81
N GLN A 128 -26.67 11.41 -3.83
CA GLN A 128 -27.77 10.94 -3.01
C GLN A 128 -28.41 9.72 -3.68
N PRO A 129 -28.78 8.70 -2.89
CA PRO A 129 -29.53 7.58 -3.40
C PRO A 129 -30.92 8.00 -3.88
#